data_32b45fd2fa81b9319ab33c7aecfc8d55
#
_entry.id   32b45fd2fa81b9319ab33c7aecfc8d55
#
_cell.length_a   1.000
_cell.length_b   1.000
_cell.length_c   1.000
_cell.angle_alpha   90.00
_cell.angle_beta   90.00
_cell.angle_gamma   90.00
#
_symmetry.space_group_name_H-M   'P 1'
#
loop_
_entity.id
_entity.type
_entity.pdbx_description
1 polymer ?
#
loop_
_entity_poly.entity_id
_entity_poly.type
_entity_poly.pdbx_seq_one_letter_code
_entity_poly.pdbx_strand_id
1 'polypeptide(L)'
;MSRMTTIKIKTSTRDGVRALAERQGVTIDVVIRRMTALVERESRFTTLKTARSGALAGTTYDTDRRFLKDELGFDSILPNGMDAVADRDFAIEFLSCCSICIMHMSRFCEELINWSSAEFGFIEIDDAYSTGSSIMPQKKNPDMAELIRGKSGRIYGDLMALLTICKGLPLAYNKDLQEDKEPLFDAVDTLKASIGIFTEMIATMTVNKERMAAAARFGYMNATDAADYLVAKGIPFRDCHEIIGNMVLYAINKGVALDELTMDEFRSFSDAFDEDIYAAIDIVNCIKAKKSEGSTSFESVKKQLSDLDGE
;
A
#
# COMPACT_ATOMS: atom_id res chain seq x y z
N MET A 1 -4.94 11.42 -34.09
CA MET A 1 -3.61 11.09 -33.49
C MET A 1 -3.58 11.66 -32.10
N SER A 2 -4.06 10.93 -31.13
CA SER A 2 -3.98 11.31 -29.71
C SER A 2 -2.68 10.73 -29.16
N ARG A 3 -1.76 11.59 -28.73
CA ARG A 3 -0.55 11.18 -28.01
C ARG A 3 -0.96 10.51 -26.71
N MET A 4 -0.77 9.21 -26.60
CA MET A 4 -0.74 8.54 -25.32
C MET A 4 0.38 9.18 -24.47
N THR A 5 -0.02 9.94 -23.48
CA THR A 5 0.93 10.61 -22.59
C THR A 5 1.44 9.57 -21.60
N THR A 6 2.68 9.14 -21.79
CA THR A 6 3.41 8.40 -20.74
C THR A 6 3.30 9.19 -19.45
N ILE A 7 2.76 8.57 -18.40
CA ILE A 7 2.67 9.17 -17.07
C ILE A 7 4.09 9.30 -16.54
N LYS A 8 4.74 10.41 -16.84
CA LYS A 8 5.98 10.81 -16.14
C LYS A 8 5.57 11.43 -14.82
N ILE A 9 5.63 10.64 -13.76
CA ILE A 9 5.63 11.20 -12.40
C ILE A 9 6.83 12.14 -12.34
N LYS A 10 6.59 13.40 -11.99
CA LYS A 10 7.67 14.39 -11.89
C LYS A 10 8.72 13.87 -10.91
N THR A 11 10.00 13.99 -11.26
CA THR A 11 11.13 13.58 -10.43
C THR A 11 11.03 14.16 -9.01
N SER A 12 10.53 15.39 -8.87
CA SER A 12 10.27 16.04 -7.58
C SER A 12 9.26 15.29 -6.68
N THR A 13 8.22 14.68 -7.25
CA THR A 13 7.23 13.89 -6.49
C THR A 13 7.84 12.58 -6.01
N ARG A 14 8.64 11.94 -6.86
CA ARG A 14 9.40 10.73 -6.52
C ARG A 14 10.39 10.99 -5.39
N ASP A 15 11.13 12.10 -5.46
CA ASP A 15 12.12 12.50 -4.46
C ASP A 15 11.46 12.90 -3.13
N GLY A 16 10.27 13.52 -3.15
CA GLY A 16 9.50 13.85 -1.96
C GLY A 16 9.00 12.60 -1.21
N VAL A 17 8.44 11.64 -1.92
CA VAL A 17 8.00 10.34 -1.35
C VAL A 17 9.18 9.56 -0.79
N ARG A 18 10.33 9.58 -1.49
CA ARG A 18 11.57 8.96 -1.04
C ARG A 18 12.09 9.57 0.26
N ALA A 19 12.16 10.90 0.33
CA ALA A 19 12.61 11.61 1.53
C ALA A 19 11.69 11.35 2.74
N LEU A 20 10.39 11.14 2.51
CA LEU A 20 9.44 10.81 3.54
C LEU A 20 9.61 9.37 4.03
N ALA A 21 9.75 8.41 3.12
CA ALA A 21 10.00 7.01 3.44
C ALA A 21 11.31 6.84 4.24
N GLU A 22 12.37 7.54 3.86
CA GLU A 22 13.64 7.58 4.57
C GLU A 22 13.52 8.20 5.98
N ARG A 23 12.67 9.22 6.13
CA ARG A 23 12.45 9.89 7.43
C ARG A 23 11.60 9.08 8.40
N GLN A 24 10.71 8.23 7.90
CA GLN A 24 9.65 7.62 8.71
C GLN A 24 9.71 6.10 8.77
N GLY A 25 10.59 5.44 8.00
CA GLY A 25 10.72 3.98 7.98
C GLY A 25 9.44 3.24 7.53
N VAL A 26 8.58 3.90 6.75
CA VAL A 26 7.28 3.37 6.34
C VAL A 26 7.33 2.81 4.93
N THR A 27 6.75 1.63 4.74
CA THR A 27 6.62 0.84 3.51
C THR A 27 5.75 1.48 2.40
N ILE A 28 5.39 2.75 2.51
CA ILE A 28 4.52 3.46 1.54
C ILE A 28 5.14 3.49 0.14
N ASP A 29 6.46 3.65 0.04
CA ASP A 29 7.16 3.67 -1.25
C ASP A 29 7.03 2.32 -1.99
N VAL A 30 7.04 1.20 -1.28
CA VAL A 30 6.81 -0.15 -1.87
C VAL A 30 5.46 -0.23 -2.56
N VAL A 31 4.41 0.32 -1.92
CA VAL A 31 3.06 0.29 -2.50
C VAL A 31 2.98 1.20 -3.71
N ILE A 32 3.49 2.45 -3.62
CA ILE A 32 3.48 3.39 -4.74
C ILE A 32 4.28 2.84 -5.92
N ARG A 33 5.44 2.21 -5.70
CA ARG A 33 6.23 1.59 -6.78
C ARG A 33 5.56 0.36 -7.38
N ARG A 34 4.97 -0.51 -6.56
CA ARG A 34 4.17 -1.62 -7.08
C ARG A 34 2.99 -1.14 -7.91
N MET A 35 2.34 -0.05 -7.48
CA MET A 35 1.25 0.60 -8.20
C MET A 35 1.74 1.19 -9.52
N THR A 36 2.85 1.92 -9.50
CA THR A 36 3.46 2.49 -10.71
C THR A 36 3.93 1.40 -11.66
N ALA A 37 4.59 0.36 -11.14
CA ALA A 37 5.06 -0.77 -11.95
C ALA A 37 3.90 -1.58 -12.56
N LEU A 38 2.79 -1.77 -11.83
CA LEU A 38 1.57 -2.40 -12.37
C LEU A 38 1.00 -1.55 -13.52
N VAL A 39 0.85 -0.24 -13.34
CA VAL A 39 0.36 0.67 -14.38
C VAL A 39 1.31 0.73 -15.58
N GLU A 40 2.62 0.75 -15.37
CA GLU A 40 3.63 0.75 -16.44
C GLU A 40 3.69 -0.59 -17.18
N ARG A 41 3.56 -1.71 -16.47
CA ARG A 41 3.56 -3.06 -17.05
C ARG A 41 2.32 -3.32 -17.88
N GLU A 42 1.14 -2.93 -17.39
CA GLU A 42 -0.13 -3.13 -18.06
C GLU A 42 -0.39 -2.12 -19.19
N SER A 43 0.31 -0.98 -19.23
CA SER A 43 0.22 -0.02 -20.33
C SER A 43 0.89 -0.51 -21.64
N ARG A 44 1.60 -1.64 -21.62
CA ARG A 44 2.17 -2.27 -22.81
C ARG A 44 1.16 -3.23 -23.43
N PHE A 45 0.32 -2.71 -24.32
CA PHE A 45 -0.45 -3.58 -25.23
C PHE A 45 0.54 -4.29 -26.17
N THR A 46 0.94 -5.50 -25.79
CA THR A 46 1.99 -6.23 -26.49
C THR A 46 1.48 -6.95 -27.73
N THR A 47 0.16 -7.03 -27.90
CA THR A 47 -0.45 -7.77 -29.00
C THR A 47 -1.24 -6.88 -29.95
N LEU A 48 -0.89 -6.89 -31.23
CA LEU A 48 -1.64 -6.22 -32.28
C LEU A 48 -2.96 -6.95 -32.54
N LYS A 49 -4.09 -6.36 -32.10
CA LYS A 49 -5.41 -6.99 -32.15
C LYS A 49 -6.11 -6.75 -33.48
N THR A 50 -6.61 -5.57 -33.75
CA THR A 50 -7.60 -5.30 -34.78
C THR A 50 -7.06 -4.79 -36.11
N ALA A 51 -5.82 -4.28 -36.14
CA ALA A 51 -5.32 -3.66 -37.36
C ALA A 51 -5.31 -4.64 -38.55
N ARG A 52 -6.06 -4.28 -39.59
CA ARG A 52 -6.22 -5.03 -40.85
C ARG A 52 -6.74 -6.47 -40.69
N SER A 53 -7.58 -6.73 -39.67
CA SER A 53 -8.30 -8.02 -39.51
C SER A 53 -9.58 -8.08 -40.39
N GLY A 54 -9.89 -7.05 -41.17
CA GLY A 54 -11.07 -6.99 -42.02
C GLY A 54 -12.37 -7.14 -41.20
N ALA A 55 -12.56 -6.32 -40.20
CA ALA A 55 -13.62 -6.35 -39.19
C ALA A 55 -13.63 -7.63 -38.33
N LEU A 56 -13.57 -8.82 -38.82
CA LEU A 56 -13.43 -10.09 -38.11
C LEU A 56 -13.08 -11.27 -39.04
N ALA A 57 -13.41 -11.14 -40.33
CA ALA A 57 -13.36 -12.25 -41.27
C ALA A 57 -12.08 -12.24 -42.14
N GLY A 58 -11.18 -11.29 -41.93
CA GLY A 58 -10.04 -11.06 -42.81
C GLY A 58 -10.38 -10.19 -43.99
N THR A 59 -9.48 -10.16 -44.97
CA THR A 59 -9.61 -9.36 -46.21
C THR A 59 -9.00 -10.11 -47.40
N THR A 60 -9.49 -9.84 -48.60
CA THR A 60 -8.93 -10.35 -49.83
C THR A 60 -7.72 -9.54 -50.33
N TYR A 61 -7.43 -8.41 -49.70
CA TYR A 61 -6.24 -7.60 -50.00
C TYR A 61 -5.00 -8.21 -49.38
N ASP A 62 -3.88 -8.09 -50.08
CA ASP A 62 -2.57 -8.47 -49.53
C ASP A 62 -2.11 -7.43 -48.50
N THR A 63 -2.41 -7.68 -47.24
CA THR A 63 -2.11 -6.79 -46.15
C THR A 63 -1.06 -7.41 -45.22
N ASP A 64 0.05 -6.70 -45.02
CA ASP A 64 1.12 -7.16 -44.12
C ASP A 64 0.85 -6.73 -42.67
N ARG A 65 0.29 -7.65 -41.87
CA ARG A 65 0.09 -7.45 -40.42
C ARG A 65 1.38 -7.54 -39.63
N ARG A 66 2.41 -8.26 -40.16
CA ARG A 66 3.71 -8.38 -39.49
C ARG A 66 4.46 -7.06 -39.55
N PHE A 67 4.49 -6.42 -40.73
CA PHE A 67 5.03 -5.09 -40.87
C PHE A 67 4.38 -4.10 -39.89
N LEU A 68 3.06 -4.11 -39.73
CA LEU A 68 2.38 -3.24 -38.77
C LEU A 68 2.73 -3.57 -37.33
N LYS A 69 2.89 -4.84 -36.98
CA LYS A 69 3.33 -5.26 -35.66
C LYS A 69 4.70 -4.66 -35.34
N ASP A 70 5.64 -4.78 -36.27
CA ASP A 70 7.02 -4.34 -36.10
C ASP A 70 7.12 -2.81 -36.03
N GLU A 71 6.46 -2.10 -36.98
CA GLU A 71 6.44 -0.64 -37.00
C GLU A 71 5.78 0.02 -35.77
N LEU A 72 4.78 -0.65 -35.18
CA LEU A 72 4.08 -0.16 -33.99
C LEU A 72 4.67 -0.69 -32.68
N GLY A 73 5.68 -1.57 -32.75
CA GLY A 73 6.37 -2.11 -31.59
C GLY A 73 5.55 -3.09 -30.77
N PHE A 74 4.65 -3.86 -31.41
CA PHE A 74 3.94 -4.95 -30.76
C PHE A 74 4.77 -6.23 -30.74
N ASP A 75 4.67 -7.03 -29.68
CA ASP A 75 5.40 -8.29 -29.55
C ASP A 75 4.77 -9.40 -30.42
N SER A 76 3.45 -9.37 -30.58
CA SER A 76 2.69 -10.42 -31.27
C SER A 76 1.51 -9.90 -32.06
N ILE A 77 0.90 -10.78 -32.85
CA ILE A 77 -0.35 -10.57 -33.58
C ILE A 77 -1.38 -11.55 -33.02
N LEU A 78 -2.58 -11.07 -32.68
CA LEU A 78 -3.67 -11.97 -32.34
C LEU A 78 -4.09 -12.78 -33.56
N PRO A 79 -4.02 -14.13 -33.49
CA PRO A 79 -4.19 -14.97 -34.70
C PRO A 79 -5.64 -15.08 -35.18
N ASN A 80 -6.61 -14.88 -34.28
CA ASN A 80 -8.03 -14.98 -34.61
C ASN A 80 -8.64 -13.59 -34.75
N GLY A 81 -9.16 -13.25 -35.96
CA GLY A 81 -9.74 -11.94 -36.25
C GLY A 81 -11.05 -11.69 -35.50
N MET A 82 -11.86 -12.72 -35.25
CA MET A 82 -13.10 -12.61 -34.49
C MET A 82 -12.83 -12.24 -33.03
N ASP A 83 -11.91 -12.94 -32.41
CA ASP A 83 -11.45 -12.68 -31.06
C ASP A 83 -10.81 -11.28 -30.96
N ALA A 84 -10.01 -10.92 -31.97
CA ALA A 84 -9.33 -9.62 -31.99
C ALA A 84 -10.27 -8.39 -31.92
N VAL A 85 -11.50 -8.52 -32.40
CA VAL A 85 -12.49 -7.42 -32.37
C VAL A 85 -13.40 -7.46 -31.15
N ALA A 86 -13.56 -8.64 -30.53
CA ALA A 86 -14.44 -8.87 -29.39
C ALA A 86 -13.72 -8.70 -28.06
N ASP A 87 -12.43 -9.05 -27.99
CA ASP A 87 -11.66 -9.12 -26.76
C ASP A 87 -11.54 -7.76 -26.05
N ARG A 88 -11.77 -7.79 -24.75
CA ARG A 88 -11.62 -6.68 -23.80
C ARG A 88 -10.81 -7.07 -22.57
N ASP A 89 -10.15 -8.23 -22.59
CA ASP A 89 -9.38 -8.73 -21.47
C ASP A 89 -8.33 -7.72 -21.00
N PHE A 90 -7.67 -7.04 -21.95
CA PHE A 90 -6.71 -5.97 -21.63
C PHE A 90 -7.30 -4.85 -20.78
N ALA A 91 -8.56 -4.47 -21.02
CA ALA A 91 -9.23 -3.41 -20.27
C ALA A 91 -9.71 -3.92 -18.91
N ILE A 92 -10.20 -5.17 -18.84
CA ILE A 92 -10.61 -5.84 -17.61
C ILE A 92 -9.40 -6.05 -16.70
N GLU A 93 -8.28 -6.52 -17.25
CA GLU A 93 -7.03 -6.69 -16.51
C GLU A 93 -6.54 -5.36 -15.96
N PHE A 94 -6.52 -4.30 -16.79
CA PHE A 94 -6.16 -2.97 -16.37
C PHE A 94 -7.06 -2.43 -15.24
N LEU A 95 -8.38 -2.55 -15.36
CA LEU A 95 -9.32 -2.15 -14.31
C LEU A 95 -9.16 -2.99 -13.03
N SER A 96 -8.81 -4.26 -13.17
CA SER A 96 -8.49 -5.12 -12.02
C SER A 96 -7.25 -4.61 -11.29
N CYS A 97 -6.21 -4.22 -12.02
CA CYS A 97 -5.02 -3.59 -11.45
C CYS A 97 -5.33 -2.25 -10.77
N CYS A 98 -6.17 -1.41 -11.40
CA CYS A 98 -6.65 -0.16 -10.80
C CYS A 98 -7.41 -0.43 -9.49
N SER A 99 -8.24 -1.46 -9.47
CA SER A 99 -9.02 -1.86 -8.29
C SER A 99 -8.12 -2.33 -7.14
N ILE A 100 -7.10 -3.13 -7.43
CA ILE A 100 -6.11 -3.56 -6.43
C ILE A 100 -5.33 -2.36 -5.89
N CYS A 101 -4.94 -1.45 -6.78
CA CYS A 101 -4.22 -0.24 -6.43
C CYS A 101 -5.00 0.63 -5.45
N ILE A 102 -6.22 1.01 -5.80
CA ILE A 102 -7.05 1.86 -4.94
C ILE A 102 -7.45 1.15 -3.64
N MET A 103 -7.56 -0.18 -3.64
CA MET A 103 -7.78 -0.97 -2.43
C MET A 103 -6.64 -0.78 -1.42
N HIS A 104 -5.39 -0.86 -1.88
CA HIS A 104 -4.24 -0.62 -1.01
C HIS A 104 -4.20 0.83 -0.51
N MET A 105 -4.47 1.80 -1.39
CA MET A 105 -4.57 3.21 -0.98
C MET A 105 -5.66 3.42 0.07
N SER A 106 -6.82 2.80 -0.10
CA SER A 106 -7.92 2.85 0.86
C SER A 106 -7.49 2.40 2.26
N ARG A 107 -6.69 1.33 2.36
CA ARG A 107 -6.15 0.83 3.64
C ARG A 107 -5.18 1.82 4.28
N PHE A 108 -4.30 2.42 3.50
CA PHE A 108 -3.41 3.48 4.01
C PHE A 108 -4.20 4.70 4.47
N CYS A 109 -5.20 5.12 3.71
CA CYS A 109 -6.06 6.23 4.10
C CYS A 109 -6.76 5.97 5.43
N GLU A 110 -7.22 4.73 5.69
CA GLU A 110 -7.81 4.35 6.98
C GLU A 110 -6.83 4.54 8.13
N GLU A 111 -5.56 4.12 7.98
CA GLU A 111 -4.53 4.33 8.99
C GLU A 111 -4.28 5.84 9.21
N LEU A 112 -4.18 6.63 8.14
CA LEU A 112 -3.94 8.07 8.24
C LEU A 112 -5.10 8.80 8.94
N ILE A 113 -6.35 8.40 8.67
CA ILE A 113 -7.54 8.94 9.33
C ILE A 113 -7.48 8.65 10.83
N ASN A 114 -7.21 7.40 11.21
CA ASN A 114 -7.09 7.00 12.60
C ASN A 114 -5.93 7.75 13.28
N TRP A 115 -4.75 7.79 12.65
CA TRP A 115 -3.57 8.43 13.23
C TRP A 115 -3.68 9.94 13.37
N SER A 116 -4.50 10.59 12.54
CA SER A 116 -4.78 12.02 12.63
C SER A 116 -5.88 12.38 13.63
N SER A 117 -6.59 11.39 14.17
CA SER A 117 -7.63 11.63 15.18
C SER A 117 -7.04 12.17 16.49
N ALA A 118 -7.87 12.84 17.29
CA ALA A 118 -7.46 13.40 18.58
C ALA A 118 -7.02 12.31 19.58
N GLU A 119 -7.60 11.12 19.47
CA GLU A 119 -7.31 9.97 20.32
C GLU A 119 -5.88 9.47 20.07
N PHE A 120 -5.47 9.34 18.81
CA PHE A 120 -4.12 8.91 18.45
C PHE A 120 -3.16 10.12 18.40
N GLY A 121 -3.43 11.12 17.58
CA GLY A 121 -2.57 12.29 17.41
C GLY A 121 -1.15 11.95 16.95
N PHE A 122 -0.99 10.88 16.16
CA PHE A 122 0.30 10.40 15.69
C PHE A 122 0.81 11.17 14.50
N ILE A 123 -0.10 11.72 13.70
CA ILE A 123 0.22 12.57 12.56
C ILE A 123 -0.68 13.80 12.53
N GLU A 124 -0.24 14.80 11.80
CA GLU A 124 -1.04 15.94 11.39
C GLU A 124 -0.98 16.05 9.86
N ILE A 125 -2.16 16.01 9.22
CA ILE A 125 -2.28 16.22 7.77
C ILE A 125 -2.16 17.72 7.52
N ASP A 126 -1.41 18.10 6.48
CA ASP A 126 -1.26 19.51 6.08
C ASP A 126 -2.61 20.15 5.76
N ASP A 127 -2.73 21.45 6.03
CA ASP A 127 -3.97 22.23 5.80
C ASP A 127 -4.41 22.22 4.33
N ALA A 128 -3.49 22.07 3.40
CA ALA A 128 -3.80 21.94 1.97
C ALA A 128 -4.58 20.67 1.63
N TYR A 129 -4.53 19.64 2.49
CA TYR A 129 -5.19 18.33 2.31
C TYR A 129 -6.22 18.01 3.39
N SER A 130 -6.65 19.02 4.12
CA SER A 130 -7.65 18.90 5.17
C SER A 130 -8.62 20.07 5.09
N THR A 131 -9.82 19.92 5.63
CA THR A 131 -10.77 21.01 5.71
C THR A 131 -11.16 21.34 7.15
N GLY A 132 -11.37 22.62 7.41
CA GLY A 132 -11.93 23.09 8.67
C GLY A 132 -13.44 22.95 8.70
N SER A 133 -14.03 23.27 9.85
CA SER A 133 -15.47 23.40 10.00
C SER A 133 -15.87 24.88 10.04
N SER A 134 -16.98 25.23 9.38
CA SER A 134 -17.55 26.59 9.45
C SER A 134 -18.12 26.92 10.83
N ILE A 135 -18.40 25.91 11.67
CA ILE A 135 -19.02 26.05 13.00
C ILE A 135 -17.99 25.80 14.11
N MET A 136 -17.05 24.89 13.90
CA MET A 136 -16.06 24.49 14.91
C MET A 136 -14.65 24.91 14.45
N PRO A 137 -14.13 26.06 14.91
CA PRO A 137 -12.83 26.57 14.41
C PRO A 137 -11.63 25.66 14.66
N GLN A 138 -11.71 24.79 15.68
CA GLN A 138 -10.66 23.85 16.03
C GLN A 138 -10.69 22.55 15.21
N LYS A 139 -11.77 22.30 14.44
CA LYS A 139 -11.95 21.04 13.72
C LYS A 139 -11.11 21.03 12.43
N LYS A 140 -10.33 19.97 12.27
CA LYS A 140 -9.57 19.67 11.08
C LYS A 140 -9.95 18.25 10.63
N ASN A 141 -10.49 18.13 9.41
CA ASN A 141 -10.96 16.84 8.88
C ASN A 141 -9.97 16.27 7.89
N PRO A 142 -9.72 14.96 7.90
CA PRO A 142 -8.82 14.28 6.95
C PRO A 142 -9.55 13.98 5.62
N ASP A 143 -10.21 14.99 5.01
CA ASP A 143 -11.14 14.80 3.89
C ASP A 143 -10.52 14.15 2.69
N MET A 144 -9.26 14.45 2.37
CA MET A 144 -8.60 13.86 1.21
C MET A 144 -8.39 12.35 1.40
N ALA A 145 -8.01 11.92 2.59
CA ALA A 145 -7.91 10.51 2.92
C ALA A 145 -9.28 9.81 2.87
N GLU A 146 -10.33 10.44 3.41
CA GLU A 146 -11.69 9.92 3.37
C GLU A 146 -12.23 9.79 1.94
N LEU A 147 -12.01 10.82 1.10
CA LEU A 147 -12.43 10.82 -0.30
C LEU A 147 -11.69 9.74 -1.12
N ILE A 148 -10.38 9.57 -0.93
CA ILE A 148 -9.61 8.52 -1.60
C ILE A 148 -10.13 7.14 -1.17
N ARG A 149 -10.38 6.93 0.13
CA ARG A 149 -11.00 5.70 0.65
C ARG A 149 -12.36 5.43 -0.01
N GLY A 150 -13.20 6.45 -0.15
CA GLY A 150 -14.51 6.36 -0.80
C GLY A 150 -14.44 6.06 -2.30
N LYS A 151 -13.41 6.57 -3.01
CA LYS A 151 -13.24 6.37 -4.45
C LYS A 151 -12.93 4.91 -4.85
N SER A 152 -12.56 4.06 -3.91
CA SER A 152 -12.41 2.62 -4.16
C SER A 152 -13.72 2.00 -4.70
N GLY A 153 -14.87 2.40 -4.13
CA GLY A 153 -16.17 1.94 -4.61
C GLY A 153 -16.47 2.33 -6.06
N ARG A 154 -16.01 3.52 -6.51
CA ARG A 154 -16.18 3.98 -7.88
C ARG A 154 -15.39 3.10 -8.86
N ILE A 155 -14.10 2.89 -8.62
CA ILE A 155 -13.23 2.06 -9.47
C ILE A 155 -13.68 0.59 -9.49
N TYR A 156 -14.17 0.06 -8.35
CA TYR A 156 -14.77 -1.29 -8.33
C TYR A 156 -16.04 -1.34 -9.20
N GLY A 157 -16.83 -0.27 -9.17
CA GLY A 157 -18.00 -0.12 -10.03
C GLY A 157 -17.64 -0.15 -11.51
N ASP A 158 -16.56 0.52 -11.91
CA ASP A 158 -16.06 0.56 -13.28
C ASP A 158 -15.62 -0.83 -13.78
N LEU A 159 -14.88 -1.58 -12.95
CA LEU A 159 -14.52 -2.96 -13.25
C LEU A 159 -15.77 -3.84 -13.40
N MET A 160 -16.71 -3.73 -12.49
CA MET A 160 -17.95 -4.50 -12.53
C MET A 160 -18.82 -4.12 -13.75
N ALA A 161 -18.86 -2.85 -14.11
CA ALA A 161 -19.56 -2.37 -15.30
C ALA A 161 -18.98 -3.03 -16.57
N LEU A 162 -17.65 -3.01 -16.74
CA LEU A 162 -17.02 -3.61 -17.91
C LEU A 162 -17.22 -5.13 -17.98
N LEU A 163 -17.08 -5.84 -16.86
CA LEU A 163 -17.37 -7.28 -16.77
C LEU A 163 -18.84 -7.57 -17.15
N THR A 164 -19.77 -6.71 -16.72
CA THR A 164 -21.20 -6.84 -17.03
C THR A 164 -21.51 -6.57 -18.48
N ILE A 165 -20.85 -5.58 -19.10
CA ILE A 165 -20.97 -5.27 -20.54
C ILE A 165 -20.52 -6.48 -21.36
N CYS A 166 -19.39 -7.07 -21.03
CA CYS A 166 -18.81 -8.18 -21.80
C CYS A 166 -19.54 -9.51 -21.62
N LYS A 167 -20.22 -9.72 -20.48
CA LYS A 167 -20.89 -11.01 -20.21
C LYS A 167 -22.02 -11.30 -21.21
N GLY A 168 -22.09 -12.56 -21.69
CA GLY A 168 -23.22 -13.05 -22.47
C GLY A 168 -23.36 -12.47 -23.88
N LEU A 169 -22.36 -11.68 -24.33
CA LEU A 169 -22.32 -11.20 -25.71
C LEU A 169 -21.99 -12.38 -26.67
N PRO A 170 -22.58 -12.39 -27.88
CA PRO A 170 -22.12 -13.27 -28.93
C PRO A 170 -20.69 -12.96 -29.32
N LEU A 171 -20.00 -13.95 -29.90
CA LEU A 171 -18.66 -13.76 -30.43
C LEU A 171 -18.64 -12.70 -31.53
N ALA A 172 -17.48 -12.09 -31.77
CA ALA A 172 -17.27 -10.94 -32.62
C ALA A 172 -17.74 -9.60 -32.03
N TYR A 173 -17.86 -8.55 -32.84
CA TYR A 173 -18.19 -7.21 -32.38
C TYR A 173 -19.68 -7.02 -32.17
N ASN A 174 -20.05 -6.51 -31.01
CA ASN A 174 -21.38 -6.03 -30.66
C ASN A 174 -21.34 -4.56 -30.25
N LYS A 175 -22.39 -3.80 -30.50
CA LYS A 175 -22.46 -2.36 -30.13
C LYS A 175 -22.30 -2.09 -28.62
N ASP A 176 -22.68 -3.04 -27.78
CA ASP A 176 -22.49 -3.01 -26.35
C ASP A 176 -21.03 -2.71 -25.96
N LEU A 177 -20.09 -3.19 -26.77
CA LEU A 177 -18.66 -2.94 -26.56
C LEU A 177 -18.23 -1.47 -26.78
N GLN A 178 -19.13 -0.57 -27.16
CA GLN A 178 -18.86 0.87 -27.17
C GLN A 178 -18.90 1.48 -25.78
N GLU A 179 -19.62 0.85 -24.86
CA GLU A 179 -19.74 1.26 -23.44
C GLU A 179 -18.50 0.89 -22.61
N ASP A 180 -17.47 0.31 -23.22
CA ASP A 180 -16.21 -0.06 -22.54
C ASP A 180 -15.34 1.14 -22.14
N LYS A 181 -15.58 2.30 -22.79
CA LYS A 181 -14.68 3.47 -22.69
C LYS A 181 -14.95 4.30 -21.45
N GLU A 182 -16.20 4.51 -21.10
CA GLU A 182 -16.59 5.32 -19.95
C GLU A 182 -16.00 4.75 -18.63
N PRO A 183 -16.22 3.48 -18.29
CA PRO A 183 -15.65 2.93 -17.05
C PRO A 183 -14.12 2.89 -17.08
N LEU A 184 -13.53 2.63 -18.26
CA LEU A 184 -12.07 2.61 -18.38
C LEU A 184 -11.47 4.00 -18.14
N PHE A 185 -11.99 5.04 -18.79
CA PHE A 185 -11.48 6.40 -18.68
C PHE A 185 -11.77 7.00 -17.30
N ASP A 186 -12.93 6.73 -16.73
CA ASP A 186 -13.30 7.17 -15.39
C ASP A 186 -12.36 6.60 -14.32
N ALA A 187 -12.08 5.30 -14.40
CA ALA A 187 -11.12 4.66 -13.49
C ALA A 187 -9.70 5.24 -13.61
N VAL A 188 -9.24 5.50 -14.85
CA VAL A 188 -7.93 6.13 -15.10
C VAL A 188 -7.85 7.50 -14.44
N ASP A 189 -8.83 8.36 -14.70
CA ASP A 189 -8.83 9.73 -14.20
C ASP A 189 -8.99 9.77 -12.67
N THR A 190 -9.86 8.92 -12.14
CA THR A 190 -10.07 8.77 -10.70
C THR A 190 -8.81 8.27 -9.99
N LEU A 191 -8.15 7.25 -10.54
CA LEU A 191 -6.93 6.70 -9.94
C LEU A 191 -5.77 7.70 -10.00
N LYS A 192 -5.56 8.36 -11.16
CA LYS A 192 -4.51 9.37 -11.33
C LYS A 192 -4.66 10.52 -10.35
N ALA A 193 -5.87 11.06 -10.20
CA ALA A 193 -6.15 12.12 -9.24
C ALA A 193 -5.91 11.64 -7.80
N SER A 194 -6.34 10.42 -7.46
CA SER A 194 -6.15 9.84 -6.14
C SER A 194 -4.67 9.64 -5.80
N ILE A 195 -3.87 9.10 -6.72
CA ILE A 195 -2.42 8.93 -6.52
C ILE A 195 -1.73 10.28 -6.33
N GLY A 196 -2.06 11.28 -7.15
CA GLY A 196 -1.46 12.61 -7.05
C GLY A 196 -1.72 13.24 -5.68
N ILE A 197 -2.97 13.27 -5.25
CA ILE A 197 -3.36 13.85 -3.95
C ILE A 197 -2.74 13.04 -2.79
N PHE A 198 -2.79 11.72 -2.85
CA PHE A 198 -2.22 10.86 -1.82
C PHE A 198 -0.72 11.09 -1.65
N THR A 199 0.01 11.19 -2.74
CA THR A 199 1.46 11.44 -2.73
C THR A 199 1.82 12.75 -2.05
N GLU A 200 1.16 13.83 -2.41
CA GLU A 200 1.41 15.15 -1.83
C GLU A 200 0.96 15.22 -0.36
N MET A 201 -0.17 14.62 -0.01
CA MET A 201 -0.64 14.53 1.36
C MET A 201 0.36 13.81 2.27
N ILE A 202 0.93 12.69 1.81
CA ILE A 202 1.99 11.96 2.53
C ILE A 202 3.27 12.80 2.64
N ALA A 203 3.65 13.50 1.56
CA ALA A 203 4.89 14.27 1.51
C ALA A 203 4.86 15.48 2.46
N THR A 204 3.68 16.02 2.77
CA THR A 204 3.51 17.23 3.57
C THR A 204 3.05 16.98 5.01
N MET A 205 2.57 15.78 5.34
CA MET A 205 2.12 15.47 6.69
C MET A 205 3.25 15.56 7.72
N THR A 206 2.90 15.98 8.92
CA THR A 206 3.80 16.00 10.08
C THR A 206 3.63 14.76 10.95
N VAL A 207 4.72 14.12 11.37
CA VAL A 207 4.70 12.96 12.27
C VAL A 207 5.05 13.39 13.69
N ASN A 208 4.17 13.10 14.63
CA ASN A 208 4.37 13.32 16.04
C ASN A 208 5.11 12.14 16.68
N LYS A 209 6.43 12.13 16.53
CA LYS A 209 7.30 11.03 17.02
C LYS A 209 7.21 10.80 18.52
N GLU A 210 7.08 11.88 19.28
CA GLU A 210 7.01 11.82 20.74
C GLU A 210 5.73 11.14 21.20
N ARG A 211 4.60 11.48 20.58
CA ARG A 211 3.32 10.85 20.85
C ARG A 211 3.31 9.37 20.48
N MET A 212 3.86 9.02 19.31
CA MET A 212 4.00 7.62 18.88
C MET A 212 4.90 6.83 19.84
N ALA A 213 6.05 7.39 20.23
CA ALA A 213 6.95 6.74 21.18
C ALA A 213 6.31 6.54 22.56
N ALA A 214 5.58 7.54 23.05
CA ALA A 214 4.84 7.43 24.31
C ALA A 214 3.76 6.33 24.24
N ALA A 215 3.00 6.27 23.14
CA ALA A 215 1.98 5.25 22.93
C ALA A 215 2.58 3.83 22.86
N ALA A 216 3.78 3.68 22.31
CA ALA A 216 4.48 2.40 22.25
C ALA A 216 4.91 1.84 23.61
N ARG A 217 4.98 2.65 24.65
CA ARG A 217 5.29 2.19 26.03
C ARG A 217 4.08 1.55 26.71
N PHE A 218 2.87 1.91 26.31
CA PHE A 218 1.64 1.34 26.88
C PHE A 218 1.26 0.04 26.17
N GLY A 219 0.62 -0.88 26.91
CA GLY A 219 0.12 -2.13 26.37
C GLY A 219 1.11 -3.29 26.39
N TYR A 220 2.23 -3.12 27.08
CA TYR A 220 3.20 -4.21 27.35
C TYR A 220 3.70 -4.92 26.10
N MET A 221 3.93 -4.18 25.00
CA MET A 221 4.35 -4.74 23.71
C MET A 221 5.71 -5.44 23.76
N ASN A 222 6.55 -5.07 24.74
CA ASN A 222 7.85 -5.66 25.02
C ASN A 222 7.78 -6.94 25.88
N ALA A 223 6.59 -7.40 26.26
CA ALA A 223 6.43 -8.63 27.05
C ALA A 223 6.97 -9.86 26.30
N THR A 224 6.81 -9.92 24.98
CA THR A 224 7.39 -11.00 24.17
C THR A 224 8.91 -10.99 24.21
N ASP A 225 9.54 -9.82 24.17
CA ASP A 225 10.99 -9.68 24.23
C ASP A 225 11.52 -10.05 25.62
N ALA A 226 10.75 -9.81 26.70
CA ALA A 226 11.04 -10.30 28.04
C ALA A 226 10.96 -11.84 28.13
N ALA A 227 10.01 -12.46 27.42
CA ALA A 227 9.95 -13.93 27.33
C ALA A 227 11.15 -14.49 26.55
N ASP A 228 11.51 -13.88 25.43
CA ASP A 228 12.68 -14.26 24.63
C ASP A 228 13.99 -14.14 25.41
N TYR A 229 14.10 -13.14 26.29
CA TYR A 229 15.22 -12.99 27.22
C TYR A 229 15.37 -14.20 28.16
N LEU A 230 14.29 -14.69 28.75
CA LEU A 230 14.31 -15.88 29.59
C LEU A 230 14.59 -17.16 28.78
N VAL A 231 14.08 -17.26 27.57
CA VAL A 231 14.41 -18.37 26.67
C VAL A 231 15.89 -18.40 26.35
N ALA A 232 16.51 -17.26 26.10
CA ALA A 232 17.95 -17.16 25.86
C ALA A 232 18.78 -17.61 27.07
N LYS A 233 18.23 -17.53 28.30
CA LYS A 233 18.81 -18.06 29.52
C LYS A 233 18.51 -19.56 29.78
N GLY A 234 17.84 -20.22 28.82
CA GLY A 234 17.62 -21.67 28.86
C GLY A 234 16.31 -22.12 29.51
N ILE A 235 15.40 -21.19 29.84
CA ILE A 235 14.07 -21.54 30.35
C ILE A 235 13.16 -21.93 29.14
N PRO A 236 12.38 -23.02 29.25
CA PRO A 236 11.45 -23.40 28.20
C PRO A 236 10.43 -22.29 27.89
N PHE A 237 10.14 -22.06 26.62
CA PHE A 237 9.25 -20.96 26.19
C PHE A 237 7.88 -20.97 26.89
N ARG A 238 7.31 -22.17 27.14
CA ARG A 238 6.03 -22.30 27.82
C ARG A 238 6.08 -21.72 29.25
N ASP A 239 7.16 -22.00 29.97
CA ASP A 239 7.35 -21.51 31.34
C ASP A 239 7.62 -19.99 31.32
N CYS A 240 8.41 -19.52 30.34
CA CYS A 240 8.62 -18.09 30.14
C CYS A 240 7.29 -17.34 29.91
N HIS A 241 6.40 -17.90 29.09
CA HIS A 241 5.11 -17.29 28.81
C HIS A 241 4.24 -17.17 30.07
N GLU A 242 4.25 -18.18 30.97
CA GLU A 242 3.54 -18.14 32.25
C GLU A 242 4.15 -17.11 33.20
N ILE A 243 5.48 -17.07 33.32
CA ILE A 243 6.22 -16.10 34.15
C ILE A 243 5.90 -14.68 33.71
N ILE A 244 6.04 -14.40 32.39
CA ILE A 244 5.80 -13.06 31.84
C ILE A 244 4.32 -12.68 31.91
N GLY A 245 3.40 -13.62 31.69
CA GLY A 245 1.96 -13.37 31.85
C GLY A 245 1.61 -12.90 33.25
N ASN A 246 2.15 -13.56 34.27
CA ASN A 246 1.97 -13.16 35.68
C ASN A 246 2.60 -11.81 35.98
N MET A 247 3.79 -11.55 35.43
CA MET A 247 4.50 -10.28 35.59
C MET A 247 3.73 -9.12 34.93
N VAL A 248 3.19 -9.31 33.74
CA VAL A 248 2.33 -8.32 33.06
C VAL A 248 1.09 -8.02 33.90
N LEU A 249 0.43 -9.06 34.42
CA LEU A 249 -0.73 -8.88 35.31
C LEU A 249 -0.39 -8.09 36.56
N TYR A 250 0.78 -8.36 37.17
CA TYR A 250 1.28 -7.59 38.28
C TYR A 250 1.51 -6.12 37.93
N ALA A 251 2.17 -5.85 36.79
CA ALA A 251 2.44 -4.50 36.32
C ALA A 251 1.13 -3.72 36.01
N ILE A 252 0.12 -4.39 35.40
CA ILE A 252 -1.22 -3.83 35.20
C ILE A 252 -1.84 -3.41 36.53
N ASN A 253 -1.83 -4.29 37.53
CA ASN A 253 -2.42 -4.03 38.85
C ASN A 253 -1.70 -2.91 39.59
N LYS A 254 -0.39 -2.77 39.35
CA LYS A 254 0.44 -1.70 39.93
C LYS A 254 0.31 -0.37 39.17
N GLY A 255 -0.16 -0.41 37.91
CA GLY A 255 -0.32 0.75 37.02
C GLY A 255 1.01 1.28 36.47
N VAL A 256 1.99 0.39 36.24
CA VAL A 256 3.33 0.73 35.73
C VAL A 256 3.65 -0.05 34.46
N ALA A 257 4.57 0.46 33.63
CA ALA A 257 5.14 -0.28 32.50
C ALA A 257 6.16 -1.33 32.97
N LEU A 258 6.52 -2.31 32.10
CA LEU A 258 7.48 -3.36 32.48
C LEU A 258 8.87 -2.79 32.83
N ASP A 259 9.30 -1.75 32.13
CA ASP A 259 10.60 -1.09 32.37
C ASP A 259 10.64 -0.24 33.65
N GLU A 260 9.51 -0.09 34.32
CA GLU A 260 9.39 0.61 35.61
C GLU A 260 9.37 -0.35 36.81
N LEU A 261 9.38 -1.68 36.56
CA LEU A 261 9.54 -2.67 37.63
C LEU A 261 10.95 -2.66 38.16
N THR A 262 11.10 -2.82 39.50
CA THR A 262 12.39 -2.94 40.15
C THR A 262 13.01 -4.33 39.92
N MET A 263 14.32 -4.46 40.09
CA MET A 263 15.02 -5.74 39.99
C MET A 263 14.50 -6.79 41.01
N ASP A 264 14.13 -6.36 42.20
CA ASP A 264 13.55 -7.26 43.21
C ASP A 264 12.17 -7.78 42.76
N GLU A 265 11.38 -6.95 42.08
CA GLU A 265 10.10 -7.36 41.49
C GLU A 265 10.32 -8.36 40.33
N PHE A 266 11.26 -8.09 39.40
CA PHE A 266 11.62 -9.05 38.36
C PHE A 266 12.03 -10.40 38.97
N ARG A 267 12.92 -10.40 39.97
CA ARG A 267 13.42 -11.61 40.64
C ARG A 267 12.34 -12.35 41.42
N SER A 268 11.28 -11.67 41.86
CA SER A 268 10.14 -12.34 42.49
C SER A 268 9.39 -13.28 41.54
N PHE A 269 9.51 -13.10 40.22
CA PHE A 269 8.94 -13.97 39.20
C PHE A 269 9.92 -15.03 38.70
N SER A 270 11.22 -14.71 38.64
CA SER A 270 12.27 -15.66 38.25
C SER A 270 13.65 -15.14 38.66
N ASP A 271 14.45 -15.99 39.30
CA ASP A 271 15.85 -15.69 39.64
C ASP A 271 16.76 -15.51 38.41
N ALA A 272 16.26 -15.85 37.20
CA ALA A 272 16.99 -15.70 35.95
C ALA A 272 17.05 -14.24 35.46
N PHE A 273 16.30 -13.33 36.06
CA PHE A 273 16.38 -11.91 35.67
C PHE A 273 17.61 -11.24 36.30
N ASP A 274 18.36 -10.55 35.45
CA ASP A 274 19.50 -9.70 35.83
C ASP A 274 19.31 -8.27 35.30
N GLU A 275 20.17 -7.35 35.63
CA GLU A 275 20.11 -5.92 35.25
C GLU A 275 20.03 -5.68 33.74
N ASP A 276 20.49 -6.62 32.93
CA ASP A 276 20.44 -6.56 31.46
C ASP A 276 19.02 -6.71 30.88
N ILE A 277 18.04 -7.12 31.70
CA ILE A 277 16.62 -7.16 31.30
C ILE A 277 16.12 -5.79 30.82
N TYR A 278 16.51 -4.70 31.51
CA TYR A 278 16.08 -3.36 31.12
C TYR A 278 16.51 -2.99 29.70
N ALA A 279 17.71 -3.40 29.30
CA ALA A 279 18.17 -3.21 27.94
C ALA A 279 17.44 -4.13 26.93
N ALA A 280 17.08 -5.34 27.36
CA ALA A 280 16.40 -6.31 26.53
C ALA A 280 14.94 -5.90 26.23
N ILE A 281 14.27 -5.25 27.17
CA ILE A 281 12.87 -4.80 27.03
C ILE A 281 12.74 -3.33 26.62
N ASP A 282 13.85 -2.62 26.39
CA ASP A 282 13.80 -1.29 25.80
C ASP A 282 13.18 -1.36 24.40
N ILE A 283 12.13 -0.58 24.13
CA ILE A 283 11.35 -0.66 22.89
C ILE A 283 12.21 -0.49 21.64
N VAL A 284 13.20 0.40 21.66
CA VAL A 284 14.10 0.60 20.53
C VAL A 284 15.01 -0.61 20.31
N ASN A 285 15.50 -1.20 21.40
CA ASN A 285 16.31 -2.41 21.32
C ASN A 285 15.49 -3.64 20.91
N CYS A 286 14.24 -3.77 21.36
CA CYS A 286 13.30 -4.78 20.86
C CYS A 286 13.15 -4.75 19.34
N ILE A 287 12.98 -3.55 18.77
CA ILE A 287 12.90 -3.39 17.30
C ILE A 287 14.23 -3.74 16.63
N LYS A 288 15.36 -3.26 17.15
CA LYS A 288 16.71 -3.55 16.61
C LYS A 288 17.06 -5.04 16.65
N ALA A 289 16.56 -5.77 17.65
CA ALA A 289 16.86 -7.18 17.85
C ALA A 289 16.15 -8.11 16.84
N LYS A 290 15.18 -7.65 16.08
CA LYS A 290 14.44 -8.46 15.10
C LYS A 290 15.34 -8.79 13.89
N LYS A 291 15.69 -10.10 13.73
CA LYS A 291 16.70 -10.57 12.75
C LYS A 291 16.11 -11.23 11.51
N SER A 292 14.82 -11.60 11.51
CA SER A 292 14.19 -12.26 10.37
C SER A 292 14.15 -11.31 9.16
N GLU A 293 14.32 -11.87 7.97
CA GLU A 293 14.15 -11.13 6.72
C GLU A 293 12.72 -10.55 6.64
N GLY A 294 12.60 -9.30 6.19
CA GLY A 294 11.31 -8.59 6.17
C GLY A 294 10.84 -8.10 7.55
N SER A 295 11.66 -8.20 8.58
CA SER A 295 11.32 -7.68 9.91
C SER A 295 11.21 -6.15 9.95
N THR A 296 10.71 -5.63 11.06
CA THR A 296 10.58 -4.19 11.32
C THR A 296 11.87 -3.54 11.83
N SER A 297 13.00 -4.28 11.90
CA SER A 297 14.27 -3.70 12.35
C SER A 297 14.74 -2.60 11.38
N PHE A 298 15.45 -1.61 11.92
CA PHE A 298 15.97 -0.49 11.13
C PHE A 298 16.86 -0.95 9.96
N GLU A 299 17.63 -2.02 10.16
CA GLU A 299 18.47 -2.60 9.10
C GLU A 299 17.64 -3.26 8.01
N SER A 300 16.62 -4.05 8.40
CA SER A 300 15.71 -4.69 7.44
C SER A 300 14.93 -3.64 6.63
N VAL A 301 14.43 -2.60 7.29
CA VAL A 301 13.72 -1.51 6.59
C VAL A 301 14.64 -0.75 5.65
N LYS A 302 15.88 -0.43 6.09
CA LYS A 302 16.86 0.22 5.21
C LYS A 302 17.20 -0.63 3.98
N LYS A 303 17.37 -1.95 4.18
CA LYS A 303 17.60 -2.87 3.07
C LYS A 303 16.43 -2.87 2.10
N GLN A 304 15.19 -2.98 2.59
CA GLN A 304 13.99 -2.92 1.74
C GLN A 304 13.92 -1.61 0.93
N LEU A 305 14.27 -0.48 1.54
CA LEU A 305 14.31 0.81 0.84
C LEU A 305 15.40 0.84 -0.22
N SER A 306 16.60 0.30 0.07
CA SER A 306 17.69 0.27 -0.90
C SER A 306 17.41 -0.66 -2.08
N ASP A 307 16.74 -1.79 -1.85
CA ASP A 307 16.34 -2.73 -2.89
C ASP A 307 15.33 -2.09 -3.87
N LEU A 308 14.49 -1.17 -3.36
CA LEU A 308 13.56 -0.39 -4.18
C LEU A 308 14.25 0.71 -5.01
N ASP A 309 15.42 1.17 -4.59
CA ASP A 309 16.18 2.19 -5.29
C ASP A 309 17.05 1.63 -6.41
N GLY A 310 17.32 0.33 -6.39
CA GLY A 310 18.13 -0.40 -7.37
C GLY A 310 17.35 -0.94 -8.58
N GLU A 311 16.01 -0.92 -8.54
CA GLU A 311 15.12 -1.28 -9.66
C GLU A 311 14.68 -0.01 -10.44
#